data_f2f28d02583381490df909c38ea12c69
#
_entry.id   f2f28d02583381490df909c38ea12c69
#
_cell.length_a   1.000
_cell.length_b   1.000
_cell.length_c   1.000
_cell.angle_alpha   90.00
_cell.angle_beta   90.00
_cell.angle_gamma   90.00
#
_symmetry.space_group_name_H-M   'P 1'
#
loop_
_entity.id
_entity.type
_entity.pdbx_description
1 polymer ?
#
loop_
_entity_poly.entity_id
_entity_poly.type
_entity_poly.pdbx_seq_one_letter_code
_entity_poly.pdbx_strand_id
1 'polypeptide(L)'
;MASYAFIIAQKREEGNVISPIKLSTLENKLIVINGRAIKDLIKEIPGRSWNPQRKVWELPPTRESYERLLKIAPNLEVSQSSIDLIRQREKWENAVANQRDIPWQEQEPLKPMPIKATPFQHQIAAYNTVGTIFNLWTSPKSAGAGLYMEQGTGKTLTTIAVAGTMFLDGVINKMLVVAPSSVVPVWPNEFESFADFPHQCRVLEGTGAKRTELLNTWNPDPSVLQVAVINYESTWRIDEALLKWKPDLVVLDESQRIKSPGAKQSKFAHKLGRVTPYRIILTGTPVSQGPLDFFSQLKFADPSILGSSYFALKSRYAIMGGYKDHQIIGYKNLPELTNKVHSIGFRVTKAEALDLPDEVDQIRYCSLEDKAKRMYQQLV
;
A
#
# COMPACT_ATOMS: atom_id res chain seq x y z
N MET A 1 32.14 -14.85 2.90
CA MET A 1 30.97 -15.67 2.51
C MET A 1 31.39 -16.69 1.47
N ALA A 2 31.10 -17.97 1.68
CA ALA A 2 31.43 -19.00 0.69
C ALA A 2 30.64 -18.77 -0.60
N SER A 3 31.29 -18.76 -1.76
CA SER A 3 30.62 -18.60 -3.05
C SER A 3 29.72 -19.81 -3.33
N TYR A 4 28.68 -19.63 -4.16
CA TYR A 4 27.81 -20.72 -4.62
C TYR A 4 28.61 -21.90 -5.19
N ALA A 5 29.67 -21.61 -5.95
CA ALA A 5 30.57 -22.62 -6.49
C ALA A 5 31.21 -23.48 -5.40
N PHE A 6 31.62 -22.88 -4.29
CA PHE A 6 32.20 -23.59 -3.14
C PHE A 6 31.19 -24.50 -2.46
N ILE A 7 29.94 -24.00 -2.25
CA ILE A 7 28.84 -24.79 -1.64
C ILE A 7 28.46 -25.97 -2.50
N ILE A 8 28.46 -25.83 -3.85
CA ILE A 8 28.20 -26.93 -4.79
C ILE A 8 29.35 -27.93 -4.84
N ALA A 9 30.61 -27.47 -4.85
CA ALA A 9 31.77 -28.33 -4.84
C ALA A 9 31.76 -29.21 -3.58
N GLN A 10 31.59 -28.62 -2.41
CA GLN A 10 31.55 -29.34 -1.12
C GLN A 10 30.43 -30.40 -1.09
N LYS A 11 29.22 -30.08 -1.60
CA LYS A 11 28.12 -31.06 -1.65
C LYS A 11 28.26 -32.15 -2.71
N ARG A 12 28.97 -31.89 -3.79
CA ARG A 12 29.33 -32.92 -4.79
C ARG A 12 30.34 -33.92 -4.22
N GLU A 13 31.28 -33.44 -3.42
CA GLU A 13 32.23 -34.31 -2.69
C GLU A 13 31.52 -35.21 -1.67
N GLU A 14 30.38 -34.76 -1.11
CA GLU A 14 29.50 -35.56 -0.24
C GLU A 14 28.60 -36.56 -0.99
N GLY A 15 28.72 -36.73 -2.30
CA GLY A 15 27.94 -37.67 -3.10
C GLY A 15 26.50 -37.27 -3.39
N ASN A 16 26.12 -36.02 -3.09
CA ASN A 16 24.77 -35.52 -3.32
C ASN A 16 24.56 -35.05 -4.77
N VAL A 17 23.60 -35.63 -5.48
CA VAL A 17 23.13 -35.10 -6.78
C VAL A 17 22.37 -33.79 -6.50
N ILE A 18 22.98 -32.66 -6.83
CA ILE A 18 22.34 -31.35 -6.72
C ILE A 18 21.60 -31.06 -8.01
N SER A 19 20.29 -31.11 -7.96
CA SER A 19 19.44 -30.62 -9.06
C SER A 19 19.70 -29.13 -9.31
N PRO A 20 19.72 -28.67 -10.57
CA PRO A 20 19.95 -27.27 -10.89
C PRO A 20 18.90 -26.38 -10.22
N ILE A 21 19.35 -25.19 -9.78
CA ILE A 21 18.43 -24.18 -9.25
C ILE A 21 17.69 -23.57 -10.43
N LYS A 22 16.35 -23.53 -10.33
CA LYS A 22 15.50 -23.03 -11.40
C LYS A 22 14.72 -21.82 -10.93
N LEU A 23 14.62 -20.81 -11.80
CA LEU A 23 13.72 -19.68 -11.66
C LEU A 23 12.52 -19.88 -12.59
N SER A 24 11.35 -19.90 -12.01
CA SER A 24 10.07 -20.04 -12.72
C SER A 24 9.07 -19.02 -12.20
N THR A 25 7.85 -19.06 -12.66
CA THR A 25 6.77 -18.13 -12.25
C THR A 25 5.61 -18.87 -11.62
N LEU A 26 4.95 -18.17 -10.70
CA LEU A 26 3.71 -18.58 -10.07
C LEU A 26 2.92 -17.36 -9.62
N GLU A 27 1.67 -17.21 -10.09
CA GLU A 27 0.77 -16.15 -9.62
C GLU A 27 1.42 -14.76 -9.59
N ASN A 28 2.04 -14.32 -10.67
CA ASN A 28 2.76 -13.04 -10.78
C ASN A 28 3.97 -12.88 -9.84
N LYS A 29 4.55 -13.97 -9.36
CA LYS A 29 5.80 -13.99 -8.59
C LYS A 29 6.83 -14.85 -9.27
N LEU A 30 8.11 -14.54 -9.02
CA LEU A 30 9.20 -15.45 -9.31
C LEU A 30 9.28 -16.52 -8.23
N ILE A 31 9.47 -17.77 -8.61
CA ILE A 31 9.70 -18.87 -7.66
C ILE A 31 11.07 -19.50 -7.90
N VAL A 32 11.78 -19.76 -6.79
CA VAL A 32 13.08 -20.44 -6.81
C VAL A 32 12.87 -21.88 -6.40
N ILE A 33 13.07 -22.78 -7.37
CA ILE A 33 12.98 -24.23 -7.20
C ILE A 33 14.38 -24.76 -6.90
N ASN A 34 14.50 -25.76 -6.02
CA ASN A 34 15.77 -26.36 -5.55
C ASN A 34 16.71 -25.36 -4.81
N GLY A 35 16.17 -24.24 -4.32
CA GLY A 35 16.92 -23.19 -3.62
C GLY A 35 17.33 -23.52 -2.18
N ARG A 36 17.17 -24.76 -1.71
CA ARG A 36 17.46 -25.14 -0.31
C ARG A 36 18.94 -24.96 0.05
N ALA A 37 19.83 -25.23 -0.89
CA ALA A 37 21.28 -25.12 -0.69
C ALA A 37 21.74 -23.67 -0.47
N ILE A 38 21.02 -22.71 -1.06
CA ILE A 38 21.32 -21.27 -1.02
C ILE A 38 20.30 -20.48 -0.17
N LYS A 39 19.56 -21.16 0.70
CA LYS A 39 18.47 -20.56 1.48
C LYS A 39 18.87 -19.30 2.24
N ASP A 40 20.07 -19.27 2.82
CA ASP A 40 20.52 -18.17 3.64
C ASP A 40 20.90 -16.94 2.79
N LEU A 41 21.42 -17.17 1.59
CA LEU A 41 21.68 -16.12 0.60
C LEU A 41 20.37 -15.57 -0.01
N ILE A 42 19.37 -16.42 -0.28
CA ILE A 42 18.04 -15.97 -0.73
C ILE A 42 17.36 -15.08 0.33
N LYS A 43 17.64 -15.32 1.61
CA LYS A 43 17.12 -14.48 2.69
C LYS A 43 17.61 -13.03 2.65
N GLU A 44 18.66 -12.73 1.90
CA GLU A 44 19.17 -11.37 1.70
C GLU A 44 18.43 -10.62 0.58
N ILE A 45 17.66 -11.34 -0.27
CA ILE A 45 16.89 -10.71 -1.36
C ILE A 45 15.66 -10.00 -0.76
N PRO A 46 15.47 -8.70 -1.02
CA PRO A 46 14.30 -7.96 -0.54
C PRO A 46 12.99 -8.53 -1.09
N GLY A 47 11.95 -8.52 -0.28
CA GLY A 47 10.61 -8.94 -0.71
C GLY A 47 10.39 -10.44 -0.84
N ARG A 48 11.43 -11.28 -0.57
CA ARG A 48 11.25 -12.74 -0.59
C ARG A 48 10.26 -13.21 0.47
N SER A 49 9.60 -14.32 0.16
CA SER A 49 8.78 -15.09 1.10
C SER A 49 9.00 -16.60 0.89
N TRP A 50 8.88 -17.37 1.96
CA TRP A 50 8.91 -18.82 1.87
C TRP A 50 7.47 -19.34 1.78
N ASN A 51 7.19 -20.16 0.77
CA ASN A 51 5.92 -20.87 0.64
C ASN A 51 6.06 -22.29 1.18
N PRO A 52 5.55 -22.60 2.39
CA PRO A 52 5.73 -23.91 3.01
C PRO A 52 4.93 -25.01 2.33
N GLN A 53 3.80 -24.69 1.71
CA GLN A 53 2.95 -25.68 1.02
C GLN A 53 3.62 -26.19 -0.25
N ARG A 54 4.24 -25.29 -1.02
CA ARG A 54 4.92 -25.57 -2.29
C ARG A 54 6.42 -25.81 -2.12
N LYS A 55 6.97 -25.57 -0.93
CA LYS A 55 8.40 -25.70 -0.60
C LYS A 55 9.32 -24.92 -1.55
N VAL A 56 8.91 -23.71 -1.91
CA VAL A 56 9.66 -22.80 -2.80
C VAL A 56 9.84 -21.44 -2.16
N TRP A 57 10.90 -20.73 -2.57
CA TRP A 57 11.04 -19.31 -2.29
C TRP A 57 10.30 -18.52 -3.36
N GLU A 58 9.50 -17.55 -2.93
CA GLU A 58 8.82 -16.58 -3.78
C GLU A 58 9.59 -15.26 -3.72
N LEU A 59 9.85 -14.66 -4.87
CA LEU A 59 10.53 -13.37 -5.02
C LEU A 59 9.64 -12.39 -5.79
N PRO A 60 9.76 -11.08 -5.53
CA PRO A 60 9.18 -10.07 -6.41
C PRO A 60 9.72 -10.20 -7.84
N PRO A 61 8.90 -10.00 -8.87
CA PRO A 61 9.34 -10.10 -10.26
C PRO A 61 10.09 -8.84 -10.71
N THR A 62 11.07 -8.41 -9.95
CA THR A 62 11.88 -7.22 -10.23
C THR A 62 13.24 -7.61 -10.79
N ARG A 63 13.83 -6.71 -11.58
CA ARG A 63 15.20 -6.88 -12.07
C ARG A 63 16.19 -7.02 -10.93
N GLU A 64 16.02 -6.26 -9.84
CA GLU A 64 16.85 -6.37 -8.64
C GLU A 64 16.84 -7.79 -8.06
N SER A 65 15.67 -8.42 -7.93
CA SER A 65 15.53 -9.79 -7.43
C SER A 65 16.27 -10.79 -8.33
N TYR A 66 16.13 -10.63 -9.65
CA TYR A 66 16.76 -11.48 -10.63
C TYR A 66 18.30 -11.35 -10.63
N GLU A 67 18.82 -10.13 -10.67
CA GLU A 67 20.28 -9.87 -10.65
C GLU A 67 20.94 -10.33 -9.36
N ARG A 68 20.29 -10.15 -8.22
CA ARG A 68 20.77 -10.68 -6.94
C ARG A 68 20.80 -12.20 -6.94
N LEU A 69 19.76 -12.85 -7.49
CA LEU A 69 19.73 -14.30 -7.58
C LEU A 69 20.80 -14.83 -8.54
N LEU A 70 21.06 -14.17 -9.67
CA LEU A 70 22.15 -14.52 -10.59
C LEU A 70 23.53 -14.43 -9.93
N LYS A 71 23.77 -13.40 -9.10
CA LYS A 71 25.02 -13.27 -8.31
C LYS A 71 25.19 -14.43 -7.32
N ILE A 72 24.09 -14.90 -6.73
CA ILE A 72 24.06 -16.02 -5.79
C ILE A 72 24.23 -17.36 -6.54
N ALA A 73 23.59 -17.51 -7.67
CA ALA A 73 23.53 -18.74 -8.46
C ALA A 73 23.82 -18.44 -9.96
N PRO A 74 25.10 -18.34 -10.37
CA PRO A 74 25.45 -17.99 -11.76
C PRO A 74 24.93 -18.98 -12.80
N ASN A 75 24.75 -20.26 -12.44
CA ASN A 75 24.24 -21.32 -13.31
C ASN A 75 22.73 -21.54 -13.14
N LEU A 76 21.99 -20.47 -12.85
CA LEU A 76 20.54 -20.49 -12.70
C LEU A 76 19.86 -20.84 -14.01
N GLU A 77 19.02 -21.87 -14.03
CA GLU A 77 18.11 -22.12 -15.15
C GLU A 77 16.91 -21.19 -15.05
N VAL A 78 16.72 -20.34 -16.05
CA VAL A 78 15.67 -19.32 -16.05
C VAL A 78 14.62 -19.65 -17.09
N SER A 79 13.36 -19.77 -16.67
CA SER A 79 12.25 -19.96 -17.60
C SER A 79 11.96 -18.70 -18.41
N GLN A 80 11.48 -18.85 -19.64
CA GLN A 80 11.08 -17.74 -20.48
C GLN A 80 9.98 -16.91 -19.80
N SER A 81 9.02 -17.56 -19.13
CA SER A 81 7.96 -16.90 -18.37
C SER A 81 8.50 -15.98 -17.27
N SER A 82 9.62 -16.32 -16.63
CA SER A 82 10.27 -15.46 -15.63
C SER A 82 10.83 -14.19 -16.25
N ILE A 83 11.48 -14.31 -17.41
CA ILE A 83 12.02 -13.16 -18.16
C ILE A 83 10.88 -12.25 -18.60
N ASP A 84 9.81 -12.81 -19.13
CA ASP A 84 8.65 -12.06 -19.60
C ASP A 84 7.94 -11.32 -18.45
N LEU A 85 7.82 -11.96 -17.29
CA LEU A 85 7.23 -11.35 -16.09
C LEU A 85 8.09 -10.19 -15.57
N ILE A 86 9.43 -10.33 -15.57
CA ILE A 86 10.35 -9.26 -15.18
C ILE A 86 10.24 -8.09 -16.16
N ARG A 87 10.25 -8.35 -17.47
CA ARG A 87 10.08 -7.30 -18.50
C ARG A 87 8.74 -6.57 -18.39
N GLN A 88 7.66 -7.29 -18.11
CA GLN A 88 6.36 -6.68 -17.87
C GLN A 88 6.37 -5.77 -16.65
N ARG A 89 7.06 -6.19 -15.57
CA ARG A 89 7.21 -5.37 -14.37
C ARG A 89 8.03 -4.11 -14.65
N GLU A 90 9.17 -4.23 -15.33
CA GLU A 90 9.99 -3.08 -15.73
C GLU A 90 9.20 -2.09 -16.60
N LYS A 91 8.46 -2.59 -17.60
CA LYS A 91 7.63 -1.74 -18.47
C LYS A 91 6.59 -0.96 -17.64
N TRP A 92 5.98 -1.62 -16.66
CA TRP A 92 5.03 -0.98 -15.76
C TRP A 92 5.71 0.06 -14.85
N GLU A 93 6.85 -0.27 -14.24
CA GLU A 93 7.62 0.65 -13.40
C GLU A 93 8.05 1.90 -14.17
N ASN A 94 8.51 1.73 -15.40
CA ASN A 94 8.86 2.84 -16.28
C ASN A 94 7.65 3.69 -16.66
N ALA A 95 6.48 3.08 -16.94
CA ALA A 95 5.27 3.83 -17.24
C ALA A 95 4.81 4.68 -16.05
N VAL A 96 4.88 4.14 -14.83
CA VAL A 96 4.56 4.88 -13.60
C VAL A 96 5.56 6.00 -13.35
N ALA A 97 6.86 5.73 -13.55
CA ALA A 97 7.90 6.75 -13.42
C ALA A 97 7.70 7.89 -14.42
N ASN A 98 7.51 7.57 -15.70
CA ASN A 98 7.27 8.55 -16.75
C ASN A 98 6.02 9.40 -16.44
N GLN A 99 4.92 8.79 -15.99
CA GLN A 99 3.71 9.50 -15.61
C GLN A 99 3.95 10.50 -14.47
N ARG A 100 4.75 10.09 -13.49
CA ARG A 100 5.09 10.93 -12.33
C ARG A 100 6.03 12.07 -12.68
N ASP A 101 6.90 11.88 -13.68
CA ASP A 101 7.88 12.89 -14.13
C ASP A 101 7.24 13.99 -14.98
N ILE A 102 6.00 13.81 -15.46
CA ILE A 102 5.25 14.89 -16.14
C ILE A 102 4.88 15.96 -15.10
N PRO A 103 5.21 17.25 -15.35
CA PRO A 103 4.78 18.34 -14.46
C PRO A 103 3.27 18.30 -14.25
N TRP A 104 2.83 18.23 -13.00
CA TRP A 104 1.41 18.04 -12.69
C TRP A 104 0.54 19.21 -13.18
N GLN A 105 1.12 20.41 -13.34
CA GLN A 105 0.43 21.59 -13.86
C GLN A 105 0.03 21.47 -15.34
N GLU A 106 0.67 20.59 -16.09
CA GLU A 106 0.49 20.43 -17.55
C GLU A 106 -0.34 19.18 -17.92
N GLN A 107 -0.83 18.45 -16.90
CA GLN A 107 -1.52 17.19 -17.16
C GLN A 107 -3.00 17.39 -17.45
N GLU A 108 -3.46 16.71 -18.51
CA GLU A 108 -4.88 16.49 -18.77
C GLU A 108 -5.30 15.09 -18.28
N PRO A 109 -6.57 14.88 -17.92
CA PRO A 109 -7.05 13.56 -17.53
C PRO A 109 -6.88 12.54 -18.66
N LEU A 110 -6.20 11.42 -18.42
CA LEU A 110 -6.01 10.35 -19.40
C LEU A 110 -7.33 9.64 -19.79
N LYS A 111 -8.34 9.72 -18.94
CA LYS A 111 -9.76 9.43 -19.21
C LYS A 111 -10.62 10.47 -18.50
N PRO A 112 -11.85 10.74 -18.97
CA PRO A 112 -12.78 11.62 -18.25
C PRO A 112 -12.91 11.17 -16.78
N MET A 113 -12.81 12.13 -15.88
CA MET A 113 -13.01 11.89 -14.45
C MET A 113 -14.52 11.93 -14.16
N PRO A 114 -15.15 10.82 -13.70
CA PRO A 114 -16.61 10.78 -13.48
C PRO A 114 -16.98 11.44 -12.14
N ILE A 115 -16.80 12.75 -12.07
CA ILE A 115 -17.09 13.59 -10.90
C ILE A 115 -17.83 14.85 -11.31
N LYS A 116 -18.70 15.35 -10.42
CA LYS A 116 -19.48 16.57 -10.60
C LYS A 116 -18.67 17.87 -10.45
N ALA A 117 -17.49 17.78 -9.81
CA ALA A 117 -16.63 18.93 -9.57
C ALA A 117 -15.60 19.10 -10.69
N THR A 118 -15.12 20.34 -10.89
CA THR A 118 -13.92 20.59 -11.71
C THR A 118 -12.67 20.26 -10.90
N PRO A 119 -11.85 19.29 -11.31
CA PRO A 119 -10.65 18.92 -10.55
C PRO A 119 -9.56 19.97 -10.68
N PHE A 120 -8.77 20.14 -9.62
CA PHE A 120 -7.51 20.89 -9.69
C PHE A 120 -6.43 20.08 -10.41
N GLN A 121 -5.42 20.75 -10.95
CA GLN A 121 -4.34 20.14 -11.72
C GLN A 121 -3.61 19.00 -10.95
N HIS A 122 -3.31 19.21 -9.67
CA HIS A 122 -2.70 18.17 -8.84
C HIS A 122 -3.62 16.96 -8.61
N GLN A 123 -4.94 17.12 -8.64
CA GLN A 123 -5.91 16.02 -8.56
C GLN A 123 -5.97 15.22 -9.86
N ILE A 124 -5.85 15.89 -11.01
CA ILE A 124 -5.71 15.25 -12.32
C ILE A 124 -4.43 14.40 -12.34
N ALA A 125 -3.30 14.96 -11.92
CA ALA A 125 -2.04 14.23 -11.87
C ALA A 125 -2.08 13.03 -10.92
N ALA A 126 -2.72 13.17 -9.76
CA ALA A 126 -2.93 12.09 -8.81
C ALA A 126 -3.83 10.98 -9.40
N TYR A 127 -4.91 11.34 -10.07
CA TYR A 127 -5.80 10.43 -10.79
C TYR A 127 -5.06 9.66 -11.90
N ASN A 128 -4.31 10.37 -12.75
CA ASN A 128 -3.50 9.76 -13.80
C ASN A 128 -2.46 8.80 -13.24
N THR A 129 -1.79 9.18 -12.15
CA THR A 129 -0.79 8.34 -11.49
C THR A 129 -1.40 7.05 -10.95
N VAL A 130 -2.51 7.12 -10.21
CA VAL A 130 -3.18 5.93 -9.68
C VAL A 130 -3.73 5.06 -10.81
N GLY A 131 -4.32 5.66 -11.83
CA GLY A 131 -4.81 4.95 -13.01
C GLY A 131 -3.69 4.23 -13.77
N THR A 132 -2.51 4.84 -13.87
CA THR A 132 -1.31 4.21 -14.48
C THR A 132 -0.79 3.07 -13.61
N ILE A 133 -0.77 3.23 -12.28
CA ILE A 133 -0.40 2.15 -11.34
C ILE A 133 -1.34 0.95 -11.50
N PHE A 134 -2.65 1.18 -11.61
CA PHE A 134 -3.65 0.13 -11.83
C PHE A 134 -3.75 -0.33 -13.30
N ASN A 135 -2.98 0.30 -14.19
CA ASN A 135 -2.98 0.04 -15.63
C ASN A 135 -4.38 0.16 -16.26
N LEU A 136 -5.19 1.13 -15.80
CA LEU A 136 -6.57 1.33 -16.21
C LEU A 136 -6.70 1.78 -17.68
N TRP A 137 -5.63 2.32 -18.24
CA TRP A 137 -5.62 2.87 -19.60
C TRP A 137 -5.52 1.81 -20.70
N THR A 138 -5.14 0.58 -20.32
CA THR A 138 -4.96 -0.54 -21.27
C THR A 138 -5.61 -1.83 -20.76
N SER A 139 -5.04 -2.45 -19.75
CA SER A 139 -5.52 -3.72 -19.18
C SER A 139 -5.33 -3.70 -17.67
N PRO A 140 -6.41 -3.48 -16.88
CA PRO A 140 -6.34 -3.36 -15.44
C PRO A 140 -5.61 -4.52 -14.76
N LYS A 141 -4.73 -4.20 -13.80
CA LYS A 141 -3.94 -5.17 -13.06
C LYS A 141 -4.05 -4.94 -11.56
N SER A 142 -4.13 -6.04 -10.80
CA SER A 142 -4.10 -5.99 -9.35
C SER A 142 -2.86 -5.26 -8.85
N ALA A 143 -3.06 -4.16 -8.11
CA ALA A 143 -2.01 -3.32 -7.60
C ALA A 143 -2.44 -2.56 -6.34
N GLY A 144 -1.49 -1.90 -5.70
CA GLY A 144 -1.74 -0.94 -4.63
C GLY A 144 -1.14 0.40 -4.96
N ALA A 145 -1.83 1.48 -4.58
CA ALA A 145 -1.40 2.85 -4.80
C ALA A 145 -1.45 3.67 -3.51
N GLY A 146 -0.64 4.73 -3.43
CA GLY A 146 -0.62 5.69 -2.33
C GLY A 146 -0.95 7.10 -2.79
N LEU A 147 -1.87 7.77 -2.10
CA LEU A 147 -2.12 9.21 -2.22
C LEU A 147 -1.55 9.90 -0.98
N TYR A 148 -0.30 10.36 -1.09
CA TYR A 148 0.43 11.08 -0.04
C TYR A 148 0.19 12.58 -0.21
N MET A 149 -1.08 12.95 -0.18
CA MET A 149 -1.55 14.30 -0.41
C MET A 149 -1.90 14.94 0.93
N GLU A 150 -1.45 16.16 1.17
CA GLU A 150 -1.72 16.88 2.41
C GLU A 150 -3.22 17.06 2.64
N GLN A 151 -3.62 17.26 3.88
CA GLN A 151 -5.04 17.43 4.22
C GLN A 151 -5.63 18.66 3.52
N GLY A 152 -6.82 18.51 2.92
CA GLY A 152 -7.48 19.57 2.16
C GLY A 152 -7.10 19.67 0.68
N THR A 153 -6.20 18.80 0.16
CA THR A 153 -5.82 18.78 -1.28
C THR A 153 -6.69 17.86 -2.13
N GLY A 154 -7.76 17.24 -1.58
CA GLY A 154 -8.75 16.49 -2.35
C GLY A 154 -8.49 15.01 -2.54
N LYS A 155 -7.82 14.33 -1.57
CA LYS A 155 -7.64 12.87 -1.59
C LYS A 155 -8.92 12.09 -1.86
N THR A 156 -10.01 12.47 -1.17
CA THR A 156 -11.32 11.82 -1.27
C THR A 156 -11.89 11.97 -2.68
N LEU A 157 -11.90 13.19 -3.22
CA LEU A 157 -12.35 13.48 -4.59
C LEU A 157 -11.60 12.66 -5.64
N THR A 158 -10.27 12.65 -5.55
CA THR A 158 -9.41 11.86 -6.45
C THR A 158 -9.73 10.36 -6.34
N THR A 159 -9.96 9.86 -5.12
CA THR A 159 -10.32 8.46 -4.89
C THR A 159 -11.69 8.11 -5.49
N ILE A 160 -12.67 9.00 -5.36
CA ILE A 160 -14.01 8.85 -5.98
C ILE A 160 -13.89 8.82 -7.51
N ALA A 161 -13.09 9.72 -8.09
CA ALA A 161 -12.86 9.72 -9.54
C ALA A 161 -12.24 8.40 -10.04
N VAL A 162 -11.20 7.90 -9.35
CA VAL A 162 -10.59 6.60 -9.68
C VAL A 162 -11.60 5.46 -9.56
N ALA A 163 -12.34 5.40 -8.45
CA ALA A 163 -13.34 4.35 -8.23
C ALA A 163 -14.46 4.40 -9.28
N GLY A 164 -14.91 5.60 -9.65
CA GLY A 164 -15.91 5.79 -10.69
C GLY A 164 -15.45 5.31 -12.06
N THR A 165 -14.22 5.65 -12.47
CA THR A 165 -13.62 5.14 -13.70
C THR A 165 -13.54 3.61 -13.70
N MET A 166 -13.06 3.03 -12.58
CA MET A 166 -12.96 1.57 -12.47
C MET A 166 -14.33 0.89 -12.52
N PHE A 167 -15.35 1.51 -11.93
CA PHE A 167 -16.73 1.00 -11.98
C PHE A 167 -17.32 1.09 -13.40
N LEU A 168 -17.21 2.24 -14.05
CA LEU A 168 -17.73 2.44 -15.42
C LEU A 168 -17.03 1.55 -16.46
N ASP A 169 -15.76 1.23 -16.24
CA ASP A 169 -14.99 0.27 -17.06
C ASP A 169 -15.29 -1.21 -16.70
N GLY A 170 -16.18 -1.48 -15.74
CA GLY A 170 -16.53 -2.84 -15.29
C GLY A 170 -15.42 -3.57 -14.52
N VAL A 171 -14.46 -2.84 -13.98
CA VAL A 171 -13.31 -3.39 -13.23
C VAL A 171 -13.66 -3.73 -11.79
N ILE A 172 -14.51 -2.92 -11.17
CA ILE A 172 -14.96 -3.10 -9.77
C ILE A 172 -16.48 -2.95 -9.65
N ASN A 173 -17.07 -3.64 -8.66
CA ASN A 173 -18.46 -3.45 -8.24
C ASN A 173 -18.57 -3.18 -6.74
N LYS A 174 -17.55 -3.50 -5.95
CA LYS A 174 -17.55 -3.37 -4.50
C LYS A 174 -16.31 -2.64 -3.99
N MET A 175 -16.53 -1.56 -3.26
CA MET A 175 -15.50 -0.75 -2.62
C MET A 175 -15.68 -0.78 -1.10
N LEU A 176 -14.60 -1.03 -0.36
CA LEU A 176 -14.55 -0.90 1.09
C LEU A 176 -13.68 0.29 1.46
N VAL A 177 -14.24 1.22 2.20
CA VAL A 177 -13.52 2.35 2.81
C VAL A 177 -13.33 2.08 4.29
N VAL A 178 -12.09 2.08 4.74
CA VAL A 178 -11.72 2.01 6.16
C VAL A 178 -11.18 3.37 6.58
N ALA A 179 -11.87 4.05 7.49
CA ALA A 179 -11.56 5.42 7.89
C ALA A 179 -11.54 5.59 9.42
N PRO A 180 -10.97 6.68 9.96
CA PRO A 180 -11.19 7.06 11.36
C PRO A 180 -12.68 7.25 11.67
N SER A 181 -13.11 6.95 12.91
CA SER A 181 -14.53 7.02 13.29
C SER A 181 -15.17 8.38 13.03
N SER A 182 -14.42 9.48 13.17
CA SER A 182 -14.87 10.84 12.86
C SER A 182 -15.05 11.11 11.36
N VAL A 183 -14.38 10.34 10.49
CA VAL A 183 -14.40 10.51 9.04
C VAL A 183 -15.39 9.57 8.36
N VAL A 184 -15.73 8.45 9.02
CA VAL A 184 -16.71 7.47 8.49
C VAL A 184 -18.01 8.13 7.98
N PRO A 185 -18.69 9.04 8.71
CA PRO A 185 -19.93 9.66 8.23
C PRO A 185 -19.73 10.68 7.10
N VAL A 186 -18.48 11.09 6.83
CA VAL A 186 -18.17 12.07 5.77
C VAL A 186 -18.21 11.42 4.39
N TRP A 187 -17.75 10.17 4.25
CA TRP A 187 -17.66 9.48 2.98
C TRP A 187 -18.96 9.38 2.18
N PRO A 188 -20.14 9.05 2.77
CA PRO A 188 -21.39 9.07 2.03
C PRO A 188 -21.72 10.43 1.44
N ASN A 189 -21.51 11.51 2.21
CA ASN A 189 -21.75 12.87 1.75
C ASN A 189 -20.81 13.29 0.61
N GLU A 190 -19.55 12.86 0.66
CA GLU A 190 -18.57 13.08 -0.41
C GLU A 190 -18.97 12.35 -1.69
N PHE A 191 -19.43 11.10 -1.60
CA PHE A 191 -19.96 10.38 -2.75
C PHE A 191 -21.18 11.07 -3.35
N GLU A 192 -22.14 11.46 -2.55
CA GLU A 192 -23.35 12.17 -2.99
C GLU A 192 -23.01 13.49 -3.67
N SER A 193 -22.05 14.22 -3.11
CA SER A 193 -21.65 15.54 -3.62
C SER A 193 -20.85 15.46 -4.92
N PHE A 194 -19.98 14.46 -5.05
CA PHE A 194 -18.97 14.47 -6.09
C PHE A 194 -19.07 13.34 -7.12
N ALA A 195 -19.68 12.19 -6.80
CA ALA A 195 -19.76 11.10 -7.77
C ALA A 195 -20.74 11.40 -8.91
N ASP A 196 -20.26 11.29 -10.15
CA ASP A 196 -21.08 11.38 -11.37
C ASP A 196 -21.25 10.00 -12.02
N PHE A 197 -21.63 9.03 -11.20
CA PHE A 197 -21.90 7.65 -11.58
C PHE A 197 -22.84 6.99 -10.55
N PRO A 198 -23.58 5.92 -10.94
CA PRO A 198 -24.47 5.22 -10.04
C PRO A 198 -23.70 4.57 -8.89
N HIS A 199 -24.07 4.89 -7.66
CA HIS A 199 -23.44 4.35 -6.45
C HIS A 199 -24.43 4.16 -5.32
N GLN A 200 -24.09 3.27 -4.37
CA GLN A 200 -24.81 3.09 -3.11
C GLN A 200 -23.80 2.99 -1.98
N CYS A 201 -23.79 4.00 -1.11
CA CYS A 201 -22.87 4.06 0.02
C CYS A 201 -23.59 3.66 1.33
N ARG A 202 -23.00 2.72 2.09
CA ARG A 202 -23.52 2.28 3.39
C ARG A 202 -22.45 2.37 4.47
N VAL A 203 -22.79 3.03 5.57
CA VAL A 203 -21.98 2.98 6.79
C VAL A 203 -22.28 1.70 7.55
N LEU A 204 -21.24 0.92 7.86
CA LEU A 204 -21.36 -0.27 8.69
C LEU A 204 -21.27 0.11 10.17
N GLU A 205 -22.42 0.43 10.76
CA GLU A 205 -22.53 0.91 12.15
C GLU A 205 -23.27 -0.07 13.07
N GLY A 206 -23.22 0.19 14.39
CA GLY A 206 -23.86 -0.64 15.41
C GLY A 206 -22.95 -1.76 15.93
N THR A 207 -23.55 -2.85 16.41
CA THR A 207 -22.84 -4.04 16.91
C THR A 207 -22.17 -4.83 15.78
N GLY A 208 -21.25 -5.74 16.11
CA GLY A 208 -20.66 -6.64 15.13
C GLY A 208 -21.69 -7.46 14.35
N ALA A 209 -22.73 -7.95 15.06
CA ALA A 209 -23.83 -8.69 14.43
C ALA A 209 -24.59 -7.82 13.42
N LYS A 210 -24.97 -6.59 13.78
CA LYS A 210 -25.67 -5.66 12.88
C LYS A 210 -24.83 -5.30 11.66
N ARG A 211 -23.54 -5.06 11.84
CA ARG A 211 -22.60 -4.78 10.71
C ARG A 211 -22.51 -5.96 9.76
N THR A 212 -22.44 -7.19 10.31
CA THR A 212 -22.41 -8.43 9.52
C THR A 212 -23.72 -8.61 8.76
N GLU A 213 -24.86 -8.34 9.38
CA GLU A 213 -26.17 -8.38 8.76
C GLU A 213 -26.28 -7.38 7.59
N LEU A 214 -25.83 -6.13 7.79
CA LEU A 214 -25.80 -5.11 6.75
C LEU A 214 -25.03 -5.54 5.49
N LEU A 215 -23.92 -6.26 5.65
CA LEU A 215 -23.17 -6.83 4.52
C LEU A 215 -23.86 -8.04 3.89
N ASN A 216 -24.39 -8.95 4.70
CA ASN A 216 -24.99 -10.21 4.23
C ASN A 216 -26.34 -9.97 3.51
N THR A 217 -27.09 -8.96 3.91
CA THR A 217 -28.37 -8.58 3.30
C THR A 217 -28.21 -7.61 2.13
N TRP A 218 -26.99 -7.19 1.81
CA TRP A 218 -26.76 -6.29 0.68
C TRP A 218 -26.62 -7.10 -0.60
N ASN A 219 -27.72 -7.22 -1.33
CA ASN A 219 -27.74 -7.95 -2.59
C ASN A 219 -26.77 -7.30 -3.59
N PRO A 220 -25.98 -8.10 -4.33
CA PRO A 220 -25.17 -7.60 -5.41
C PRO A 220 -26.02 -6.91 -6.46
N ASP A 221 -25.65 -5.71 -6.86
CA ASP A 221 -26.25 -4.96 -7.95
C ASP A 221 -25.14 -4.42 -8.86
N PRO A 222 -24.95 -4.99 -10.05
CA PRO A 222 -23.90 -4.56 -10.96
C PRO A 222 -24.17 -3.19 -11.60
N SER A 223 -25.37 -2.64 -11.46
CA SER A 223 -25.72 -1.33 -11.99
C SER A 223 -25.26 -0.16 -11.13
N VAL A 224 -24.81 -0.43 -9.89
CA VAL A 224 -24.33 0.57 -8.94
C VAL A 224 -23.03 0.14 -8.27
N LEU A 225 -22.10 1.05 -8.05
CA LEU A 225 -20.94 0.78 -7.20
C LEU A 225 -21.41 0.67 -5.74
N GLN A 226 -21.25 -0.50 -5.14
CA GLN A 226 -21.53 -0.72 -3.71
C GLN A 226 -20.32 -0.28 -2.86
N VAL A 227 -20.50 0.74 -2.02
CA VAL A 227 -19.46 1.30 -1.15
C VAL A 227 -19.80 1.05 0.32
N ALA A 228 -19.05 0.19 0.98
CA ALA A 228 -19.13 -0.01 2.43
C ALA A 228 -18.11 0.87 3.15
N VAL A 229 -18.54 1.58 4.19
CA VAL A 229 -17.66 2.44 5.01
C VAL A 229 -17.62 1.94 6.45
N ILE A 230 -16.43 1.75 7.02
CA ILE A 230 -16.24 1.22 8.37
C ILE A 230 -15.04 1.87 9.06
N ASN A 231 -15.07 1.93 10.39
CA ASN A 231 -13.91 2.39 11.15
C ASN A 231 -12.89 1.27 11.41
N TYR A 232 -11.61 1.64 11.58
CA TYR A 232 -10.49 0.71 11.77
C TYR A 232 -10.71 -0.30 12.90
N GLU A 233 -11.22 0.16 14.05
CA GLU A 233 -11.40 -0.62 15.27
C GLU A 233 -12.46 -1.72 15.12
N SER A 234 -13.33 -1.59 14.13
CA SER A 234 -14.42 -2.54 13.86
C SER A 234 -14.07 -3.58 12.80
N THR A 235 -13.10 -3.32 11.94
CA THR A 235 -12.78 -4.20 10.80
C THR A 235 -12.43 -5.63 11.21
N TRP A 236 -11.55 -5.80 12.20
CA TRP A 236 -11.10 -7.12 12.66
C TRP A 236 -12.17 -7.88 13.50
N ARG A 237 -13.24 -7.18 13.91
CA ARG A 237 -14.36 -7.78 14.67
C ARG A 237 -15.39 -8.46 13.77
N ILE A 238 -15.40 -8.10 12.48
CA ILE A 238 -16.28 -8.66 11.46
C ILE A 238 -15.46 -9.17 10.26
N ASP A 239 -14.25 -9.64 10.52
CA ASP A 239 -13.28 -10.00 9.49
C ASP A 239 -13.79 -11.07 8.52
N GLU A 240 -14.49 -12.08 8.99
CA GLU A 240 -15.08 -13.12 8.15
C GLU A 240 -16.15 -12.55 7.19
N ALA A 241 -16.99 -11.64 7.67
CA ALA A 241 -18.03 -11.03 6.85
C ALA A 241 -17.41 -10.14 5.75
N LEU A 242 -16.40 -9.35 6.10
CA LEU A 242 -15.67 -8.50 5.13
C LEU A 242 -14.94 -9.35 4.07
N LEU A 243 -14.28 -10.42 4.47
CA LEU A 243 -13.61 -11.34 3.56
C LEU A 243 -14.61 -12.09 2.64
N LYS A 244 -15.79 -12.48 3.19
CA LYS A 244 -16.86 -13.10 2.41
C LYS A 244 -17.51 -12.12 1.44
N TRP A 245 -17.64 -10.85 1.80
CA TRP A 245 -18.19 -9.81 0.94
C TRP A 245 -17.29 -9.52 -0.27
N LYS A 246 -15.97 -9.80 -0.17
CA LYS A 246 -14.95 -9.71 -1.23
C LYS A 246 -14.95 -8.35 -1.93
N PRO A 247 -14.49 -7.29 -1.28
CA PRO A 247 -14.33 -6.00 -1.94
C PRO A 247 -13.30 -6.10 -3.07
N ASP A 248 -13.61 -5.46 -4.21
CA ASP A 248 -12.70 -5.36 -5.35
C ASP A 248 -11.65 -4.27 -5.12
N LEU A 249 -12.06 -3.17 -4.47
CA LEU A 249 -11.22 -2.05 -4.07
C LEU A 249 -11.31 -1.84 -2.56
N VAL A 250 -10.17 -1.74 -1.89
CA VAL A 250 -10.08 -1.31 -0.48
C VAL A 250 -9.29 -0.02 -0.38
N VAL A 251 -9.88 0.96 0.29
CA VAL A 251 -9.28 2.26 0.60
C VAL A 251 -9.05 2.36 2.10
N LEU A 252 -7.82 2.65 2.50
CA LEU A 252 -7.48 2.97 3.88
C LEU A 252 -7.26 4.47 4.02
N ASP A 253 -8.23 5.17 4.56
CA ASP A 253 -8.14 6.61 4.81
C ASP A 253 -7.43 6.87 6.14
N GLU A 254 -6.53 7.87 6.16
CA GLU A 254 -5.58 8.10 7.24
C GLU A 254 -4.79 6.82 7.60
N SER A 255 -4.17 6.25 6.57
CA SER A 255 -3.52 4.92 6.62
C SER A 255 -2.39 4.79 7.64
N GLN A 256 -1.85 5.91 8.19
CA GLN A 256 -0.92 5.86 9.33
C GLN A 256 -1.53 5.20 10.58
N ARG A 257 -2.86 5.00 10.61
CA ARG A 257 -3.52 4.20 11.65
C ARG A 257 -3.08 2.74 11.70
N ILE A 258 -2.56 2.23 10.61
CA ILE A 258 -1.99 0.87 10.55
C ILE A 258 -0.46 0.85 10.63
N LYS A 259 0.23 1.95 11.01
CA LYS A 259 1.71 2.01 11.08
C LYS A 259 2.34 0.92 11.95
N SER A 260 1.66 0.50 13.01
CA SER A 260 2.12 -0.56 13.92
C SER A 260 1.75 -1.95 13.40
N PRO A 261 2.68 -2.74 12.83
CA PRO A 261 2.35 -4.00 12.14
C PRO A 261 1.80 -5.09 13.08
N GLY A 262 2.01 -4.97 14.39
CA GLY A 262 1.50 -5.89 15.41
C GLY A 262 0.05 -5.63 15.84
N ALA A 263 -0.51 -4.46 15.55
CA ALA A 263 -1.88 -4.11 15.94
C ALA A 263 -2.93 -4.98 15.23
N LYS A 264 -4.08 -5.20 15.88
CA LYS A 264 -5.16 -6.06 15.34
C LYS A 264 -5.68 -5.53 13.99
N GLN A 265 -5.93 -4.21 13.89
CA GLN A 265 -6.35 -3.57 12.65
C GLN A 265 -5.32 -3.71 11.52
N SER A 266 -4.01 -3.60 11.84
CA SER A 266 -2.94 -3.77 10.85
C SER A 266 -2.85 -5.20 10.35
N LYS A 267 -2.94 -6.19 11.25
CA LYS A 267 -2.96 -7.61 10.87
C LYS A 267 -4.14 -7.95 9.97
N PHE A 268 -5.32 -7.40 10.29
CA PHE A 268 -6.49 -7.59 9.45
C PHE A 268 -6.35 -6.87 8.11
N ALA A 269 -5.89 -5.62 8.08
CA ALA A 269 -5.61 -4.91 6.84
C ALA A 269 -4.66 -5.70 5.93
N HIS A 270 -3.58 -6.28 6.47
CA HIS A 270 -2.67 -7.13 5.69
C HIS A 270 -3.35 -8.42 5.18
N LYS A 271 -4.27 -9.03 5.97
CA LYS A 271 -5.05 -10.21 5.53
C LYS A 271 -5.97 -9.83 4.38
N LEU A 272 -6.66 -8.71 4.50
CA LEU A 272 -7.58 -8.18 3.49
C LEU A 272 -6.83 -7.78 2.21
N GLY A 273 -5.70 -7.07 2.32
CA GLY A 273 -4.88 -6.66 1.17
C GLY A 273 -4.33 -7.82 0.32
N ARG A 274 -4.19 -9.03 0.89
CA ARG A 274 -3.75 -10.21 0.14
C ARG A 274 -4.81 -10.76 -0.81
N VAL A 275 -6.08 -10.53 -0.49
CA VAL A 275 -7.22 -11.10 -1.24
C VAL A 275 -7.96 -10.05 -2.08
N THR A 276 -7.67 -8.76 -1.85
CA THR A 276 -8.28 -7.65 -2.58
C THR A 276 -7.43 -7.28 -3.79
N PRO A 277 -8.00 -7.22 -5.01
CA PRO A 277 -7.24 -6.87 -6.22
C PRO A 277 -6.66 -5.46 -6.19
N TYR A 278 -7.45 -4.45 -5.78
CA TYR A 278 -7.05 -3.05 -5.82
C TYR A 278 -7.03 -2.43 -4.43
N ARG A 279 -5.96 -1.71 -4.11
CA ARG A 279 -5.76 -1.14 -2.78
C ARG A 279 -5.26 0.30 -2.89
N ILE A 280 -5.86 1.21 -2.13
CA ILE A 280 -5.41 2.61 -2.04
C ILE A 280 -5.17 2.94 -0.58
N ILE A 281 -4.05 3.60 -0.30
CA ILE A 281 -3.78 4.23 0.98
C ILE A 281 -3.81 5.74 0.82
N LEU A 282 -4.55 6.41 1.71
CA LEU A 282 -4.67 7.87 1.75
C LEU A 282 -4.02 8.38 3.03
N THR A 283 -3.14 9.35 2.94
CA THR A 283 -2.56 10.00 4.11
C THR A 283 -1.90 11.32 3.74
N GLY A 284 -2.12 12.35 4.56
CA GLY A 284 -1.38 13.61 4.50
C GLY A 284 -0.07 13.55 5.29
N THR A 285 0.02 12.63 6.25
CA THR A 285 1.16 12.49 7.16
C THR A 285 1.58 11.03 7.27
N PRO A 286 2.16 10.46 6.19
CA PRO A 286 2.48 9.03 6.14
C PRO A 286 3.52 8.62 7.18
N VAL A 287 4.35 9.55 7.63
CA VAL A 287 5.39 9.39 8.62
C VAL A 287 5.07 10.23 9.85
N SER A 288 4.67 9.61 10.94
CA SER A 288 4.34 10.30 12.19
C SER A 288 5.42 10.15 13.28
N GLN A 289 6.17 9.07 13.26
CA GLN A 289 7.26 8.80 14.23
C GLN A 289 8.60 8.54 13.55
N GLY A 290 8.59 8.02 12.34
CA GLY A 290 9.82 7.75 11.59
C GLY A 290 9.56 6.99 10.29
N PRO A 291 10.57 6.91 9.40
CA PRO A 291 10.43 6.30 8.08
C PRO A 291 9.94 4.85 8.08
N LEU A 292 10.11 4.12 9.18
CA LEU A 292 9.63 2.74 9.31
C LEU A 292 8.09 2.64 9.41
N ASP A 293 7.39 3.76 9.64
CA ASP A 293 5.91 3.82 9.65
C ASP A 293 5.31 3.40 8.30
N PHE A 294 6.07 3.53 7.21
CA PHE A 294 5.66 3.07 5.89
C PHE A 294 5.54 1.54 5.77
N PHE A 295 6.25 0.77 6.59
CA PHE A 295 6.27 -0.68 6.44
C PHE A 295 4.89 -1.32 6.38
N SER A 296 4.06 -1.04 7.38
CA SER A 296 2.75 -1.67 7.50
C SER A 296 1.77 -1.14 6.46
N GLN A 297 1.86 0.14 6.11
CA GLN A 297 1.06 0.78 5.09
C GLN A 297 1.36 0.17 3.71
N LEU A 298 2.63 0.07 3.32
CA LEU A 298 3.03 -0.53 2.05
C LEU A 298 2.86 -2.06 2.04
N LYS A 299 2.96 -2.73 3.19
CA LYS A 299 2.63 -4.15 3.26
C LYS A 299 1.17 -4.44 2.94
N PHE A 300 0.26 -3.49 3.20
CA PHE A 300 -1.11 -3.55 2.73
C PHE A 300 -1.21 -3.22 1.24
N ALA A 301 -0.63 -2.09 0.81
CA ALA A 301 -0.75 -1.62 -0.56
C ALA A 301 -0.01 -2.54 -1.56
N ASP A 302 1.29 -2.68 -1.42
CA ASP A 302 2.13 -3.59 -2.21
C ASP A 302 3.31 -4.10 -1.37
N PRO A 303 3.25 -5.34 -0.86
CA PRO A 303 4.32 -5.91 -0.05
C PRO A 303 5.64 -6.13 -0.82
N SER A 304 5.66 -6.02 -2.15
CA SER A 304 6.89 -6.14 -2.94
C SER A 304 7.83 -4.93 -2.78
N ILE A 305 7.31 -3.78 -2.39
CA ILE A 305 8.05 -2.51 -2.28
C ILE A 305 9.06 -2.55 -1.12
N LEU A 306 8.61 -2.85 0.09
CA LEU A 306 9.46 -2.88 1.29
C LEU A 306 9.69 -4.30 1.84
N GLY A 307 9.10 -5.30 1.22
CA GLY A 307 9.15 -6.68 1.68
C GLY A 307 8.19 -6.99 2.83
N SER A 308 8.19 -8.25 3.25
CA SER A 308 7.26 -8.76 4.27
C SER A 308 7.83 -8.78 5.69
N SER A 309 9.14 -8.52 5.86
CA SER A 309 9.87 -8.60 7.13
C SER A 309 10.20 -7.23 7.69
N TYR A 310 9.56 -6.86 8.79
CA TYR A 310 9.87 -5.62 9.52
C TYR A 310 11.30 -5.59 10.04
N PHE A 311 11.83 -6.74 10.47
CA PHE A 311 13.22 -6.86 10.93
C PHE A 311 14.21 -6.53 9.81
N ALA A 312 14.01 -7.07 8.62
CA ALA A 312 14.88 -6.79 7.46
C ALA A 312 14.82 -5.31 7.07
N LEU A 313 13.63 -4.70 7.09
CA LEU A 313 13.48 -3.26 6.86
C LEU A 313 14.24 -2.46 7.92
N LYS A 314 14.04 -2.77 9.20
CA LYS A 314 14.72 -2.09 10.31
C LYS A 314 16.25 -2.16 10.20
N SER A 315 16.80 -3.33 9.90
CA SER A 315 18.24 -3.50 9.66
C SER A 315 18.79 -2.64 8.51
N ARG A 316 17.99 -2.48 7.44
CA ARG A 316 18.39 -1.73 6.25
C ARG A 316 18.36 -0.22 6.46
N TYR A 317 17.35 0.29 7.18
CA TYR A 317 17.07 1.72 7.24
C TYR A 317 17.27 2.36 8.60
N ALA A 318 17.30 1.61 9.72
CA ALA A 318 17.53 2.14 11.03
C ALA A 318 19.01 2.03 11.43
N ILE A 319 19.49 3.02 12.20
CA ILE A 319 20.75 2.99 12.93
C ILE A 319 20.39 2.68 14.37
N MET A 320 20.89 1.55 14.87
CA MET A 320 20.63 1.08 16.22
C MET A 320 21.72 1.58 17.17
N GLY A 321 21.36 1.88 18.40
CA GLY A 321 22.26 2.31 19.46
C GLY A 321 21.57 2.35 20.81
N GLY A 322 22.13 3.11 21.74
CA GLY A 322 21.66 3.15 23.13
C GLY A 322 22.00 1.88 23.91
N TYR A 323 21.29 1.65 25.03
CA TYR A 323 21.56 0.48 25.86
C TYR A 323 21.29 -0.83 25.12
N LYS A 324 22.33 -1.66 24.94
CA LYS A 324 22.30 -2.93 24.19
C LYS A 324 21.76 -2.83 22.75
N ASP A 325 21.97 -1.72 22.09
CA ASP A 325 21.51 -1.48 20.69
C ASP A 325 19.99 -1.68 20.48
N HIS A 326 19.17 -1.39 21.47
CA HIS A 326 17.73 -1.56 21.37
C HIS A 326 16.98 -0.32 20.86
N GLN A 327 17.64 0.86 20.87
CA GLN A 327 17.03 2.12 20.46
C GLN A 327 17.40 2.49 19.02
N ILE A 328 16.47 3.09 18.31
CA ILE A 328 16.74 3.72 17.02
C ILE A 328 17.30 5.11 17.32
N ILE A 329 18.56 5.35 16.98
CA ILE A 329 19.24 6.64 17.16
C ILE A 329 19.33 7.45 15.87
N GLY A 330 18.95 6.87 14.73
CA GLY A 330 18.96 7.53 13.43
C GLY A 330 18.50 6.62 12.32
N TYR A 331 18.54 7.15 11.09
CA TYR A 331 18.15 6.43 9.88
C TYR A 331 19.22 6.57 8.81
N LYS A 332 19.30 5.58 7.92
CA LYS A 332 20.22 5.49 6.78
C LYS A 332 19.48 5.08 5.53
N ASN A 333 20.09 5.25 4.36
CA ASN A 333 19.52 4.88 3.05
C ASN A 333 18.14 5.55 2.76
N LEU A 334 17.89 6.74 3.32
CA LEU A 334 16.61 7.42 3.17
C LEU A 334 16.24 7.72 1.72
N PRO A 335 17.15 8.15 0.81
CA PRO A 335 16.79 8.35 -0.60
C PRO A 335 16.23 7.09 -1.27
N GLU A 336 16.80 5.93 -0.99
CA GLU A 336 16.28 4.66 -1.49
C GLU A 336 14.88 4.37 -0.97
N LEU A 337 14.64 4.55 0.33
CA LEU A 337 13.33 4.36 0.95
C LEU A 337 12.29 5.30 0.34
N THR A 338 12.62 6.58 0.20
CA THR A 338 11.75 7.59 -0.40
C THR A 338 11.38 7.22 -1.84
N ASN A 339 12.37 6.85 -2.66
CA ASN A 339 12.11 6.41 -4.04
C ASN A 339 11.19 5.19 -4.09
N LYS A 340 11.39 4.21 -3.21
CA LYS A 340 10.52 3.02 -3.12
C LYS A 340 9.10 3.38 -2.72
N VAL A 341 8.91 4.25 -1.73
CA VAL A 341 7.58 4.69 -1.30
C VAL A 341 6.86 5.43 -2.43
N HIS A 342 7.56 6.32 -3.11
CA HIS A 342 6.99 7.11 -4.18
C HIS A 342 6.78 6.33 -5.48
N SER A 343 7.39 5.13 -5.64
CA SER A 343 7.22 4.32 -6.85
C SER A 343 5.78 3.85 -7.08
N ILE A 344 4.94 3.85 -6.05
CA ILE A 344 3.51 3.48 -6.14
C ILE A 344 2.59 4.58 -5.62
N GLY A 345 3.00 5.85 -5.68
CA GLY A 345 2.14 6.91 -5.14
C GLY A 345 2.41 8.29 -5.69
N PHE A 346 1.44 9.15 -5.47
CA PHE A 346 1.49 10.58 -5.78
C PHE A 346 1.60 11.38 -4.48
N ARG A 347 2.49 12.37 -4.46
CA ARG A 347 2.69 13.27 -3.31
C ARG A 347 2.50 14.72 -3.73
N VAL A 348 1.78 15.47 -2.90
CA VAL A 348 1.67 16.92 -3.01
C VAL A 348 1.39 17.54 -1.64
N THR A 349 1.99 18.69 -1.36
CA THR A 349 1.69 19.52 -0.18
C THR A 349 0.68 20.61 -0.51
N LYS A 350 0.09 21.24 0.52
CA LYS A 350 -0.78 22.40 0.33
C LYS A 350 -0.05 23.57 -0.34
N ALA A 351 1.17 23.83 0.10
CA ALA A 351 2.00 24.91 -0.46
C ALA A 351 2.32 24.72 -1.94
N GLU A 352 2.43 23.45 -2.40
CA GLU A 352 2.65 23.14 -3.82
C GLU A 352 1.35 23.21 -4.63
N ALA A 353 0.21 22.88 -4.02
CA ALA A 353 -1.06 22.63 -4.70
C ALA A 353 -2.01 23.83 -4.73
N LEU A 354 -1.92 24.70 -3.75
CA LEU A 354 -2.90 25.77 -3.50
C LEU A 354 -2.20 27.11 -3.29
N ASP A 355 -2.75 28.13 -3.89
CA ASP A 355 -2.35 29.53 -3.61
C ASP A 355 -3.11 29.99 -2.37
N LEU A 356 -2.52 29.74 -1.20
CA LEU A 356 -3.08 30.12 0.09
C LEU A 356 -2.36 31.33 0.66
N PRO A 357 -3.05 32.24 1.36
CA PRO A 357 -2.40 33.30 2.11
C PRO A 357 -1.49 32.70 3.20
N ASP A 358 -0.48 33.47 3.60
CA ASP A 358 0.43 33.10 4.68
C ASP A 358 -0.32 32.77 5.96
N GLU A 359 0.12 31.73 6.67
CA GLU A 359 -0.42 31.38 7.98
C GLU A 359 -0.06 32.47 9.01
N VAL A 360 -1.05 33.01 9.70
CA VAL A 360 -0.84 33.96 10.77
C VAL A 360 -1.19 33.31 12.11
N ASP A 361 -0.16 33.03 12.90
CA ASP A 361 -0.33 32.53 14.26
C ASP A 361 -0.78 33.66 15.20
N GLN A 362 -1.96 33.53 15.81
CA GLN A 362 -2.45 34.42 16.84
C GLN A 362 -2.44 33.73 18.21
N ILE A 363 -1.63 34.25 19.11
CA ILE A 363 -1.65 33.81 20.51
C ILE A 363 -2.76 34.54 21.24
N ARG A 364 -3.76 33.80 21.70
CA ARG A 364 -4.83 34.36 22.56
C ARG A 364 -4.64 33.85 23.98
N TYR A 365 -4.45 34.78 24.89
CA TYR A 365 -4.38 34.45 26.31
C TYR A 365 -5.83 34.41 26.88
N CYS A 366 -6.19 33.25 27.45
CA CYS A 366 -7.44 33.05 28.15
C CYS A 366 -7.14 32.91 29.65
N SER A 367 -7.82 33.67 30.49
CA SER A 367 -7.77 33.46 31.94
C SER A 367 -8.79 32.39 32.33
N LEU A 368 -8.36 31.41 33.12
CA LEU A 368 -9.26 30.43 33.71
C LEU A 368 -10.15 31.16 34.77
N GLU A 369 -11.41 30.78 34.84
CA GLU A 369 -12.28 31.18 35.96
C GLU A 369 -11.67 30.71 37.29
N ASP A 370 -11.91 31.42 38.37
CA ASP A 370 -11.29 31.20 39.68
C ASP A 370 -11.40 29.76 40.18
N LYS A 371 -12.51 29.08 39.90
CA LYS A 371 -12.72 27.68 40.26
C LYS A 371 -11.80 26.74 39.47
N ALA A 372 -11.71 26.95 38.17
CA ALA A 372 -10.85 26.17 37.28
C ALA A 372 -9.37 26.45 37.57
N LYS A 373 -9.01 27.70 37.88
CA LYS A 373 -7.64 28.10 38.25
C LYS A 373 -7.18 27.40 39.56
N ARG A 374 -8.06 27.32 40.58
CA ARG A 374 -7.77 26.59 41.82
C ARG A 374 -7.58 25.09 41.57
N MET A 375 -8.43 24.46 40.74
CA MET A 375 -8.30 23.04 40.40
C MET A 375 -6.99 22.78 39.62
N TYR A 376 -6.62 23.66 38.69
CA TYR A 376 -5.36 23.55 37.97
C TYR A 376 -4.15 23.67 38.89
N GLN A 377 -4.16 24.62 39.84
CA GLN A 377 -3.10 24.81 40.85
C GLN A 377 -2.97 23.63 41.82
N GLN A 378 -4.01 22.80 42.00
CA GLN A 378 -3.96 21.59 42.81
C GLN A 378 -3.41 20.38 42.06
N LEU A 379 -3.29 20.43 40.71
CA LEU A 379 -2.83 19.36 39.84
C LEU A 379 -1.36 19.54 39.39
N VAL A 380 -0.80 20.72 39.57
CA VAL A 380 0.60 21.09 39.30
C VAL A 380 1.35 21.19 40.63
#